data_ea6ce44a98a0a100c69b08c58223d53c
#
_entry.id   ea6ce44a98a0a100c69b08c58223d53c
#
_cell.length_a   1.000
_cell.length_b   1.000
_cell.length_c   1.000
_cell.angle_alpha   90.00
_cell.angle_beta   90.00
_cell.angle_gamma   90.00
#
_symmetry.space_group_name_H-M   'P 1'
#
loop_
_entity.id
_entity.type
_entity.pdbx_description
1 polymer ?
#
loop_
_entity_poly.entity_id
_entity_poly.type
_entity_poly.pdbx_seq_one_letter_code
_entity_poly.pdbx_strand_id
1 'polypeptide(L)'
;EEEGYLTCGCAGGITCCTSFALDPQPDKGLAVKLRISGLKGGHSGAEIHMQKGNALKLMGQLLHRLNRDAVLRLVSLEGGSKENVIAMDCTATLLVAEGSLEKLEKEAQAMKETWDVEFMGDEPGLKVTVEGAQGQELSAASPERTTQIIDYLYLMPNGPQAYSRGLEGLVETSLNPGVASMKGDILTIHALVRSSVDSKKEALADRLRTLAALCGGDFTADSDYPGWM
;
A
#
# COMPACT_ATOMS: atom_id res chain seq x y z
N GLU A 1 -12.26 19.96 -15.55
CA GLU A 1 -13.72 20.10 -15.66
C GLU A 1 -14.12 19.65 -17.07
N GLU A 2 -15.10 18.76 -17.18
CA GLU A 2 -15.60 18.30 -18.48
C GLU A 2 -16.72 19.19 -18.96
N GLU A 3 -16.64 19.65 -20.19
CA GLU A 3 -17.66 20.55 -20.79
C GLU A 3 -19.00 19.80 -20.92
N GLY A 4 -20.08 20.41 -20.43
CA GLY A 4 -21.43 19.83 -20.48
C GLY A 4 -21.82 19.00 -19.26
N TYR A 5 -20.94 18.84 -18.24
CA TYR A 5 -21.24 18.16 -16.98
C TYR A 5 -21.48 19.16 -15.84
N LEU A 6 -22.50 18.90 -15.04
CA LEU A 6 -22.78 19.63 -13.82
C LEU A 6 -22.42 18.72 -12.61
N THR A 7 -21.42 19.12 -11.85
CA THR A 7 -21.06 18.41 -10.61
C THR A 7 -22.04 18.79 -9.51
N CYS A 8 -22.84 17.82 -9.05
CA CYS A 8 -23.87 18.02 -8.01
C CYS A 8 -23.39 17.68 -6.61
N GLY A 9 -22.16 17.21 -6.45
CA GLY A 9 -21.61 16.86 -5.14
C GLY A 9 -20.19 16.35 -5.26
N CYS A 10 -19.48 16.38 -4.14
CA CYS A 10 -18.13 15.82 -4.01
C CYS A 10 -17.95 15.19 -2.63
N ALA A 11 -17.33 14.03 -2.58
CA ALA A 11 -16.93 13.44 -1.30
C ALA A 11 -15.89 14.31 -0.61
N GLY A 12 -15.98 14.43 0.69
CA GLY A 12 -14.92 14.97 1.51
C GLY A 12 -13.70 14.04 1.52
N GLY A 13 -12.58 14.52 2.01
CA GLY A 13 -11.35 13.74 2.12
C GLY A 13 -10.52 14.12 3.32
N ILE A 14 -9.71 13.18 3.77
CA ILE A 14 -8.68 13.37 4.79
C ILE A 14 -7.45 12.54 4.42
N THR A 15 -6.28 13.17 4.43
CA THR A 15 -5.01 12.48 4.23
C THR A 15 -4.53 11.91 5.55
N CYS A 16 -4.38 10.59 5.59
CA CYS A 16 -3.84 9.85 6.73
C CYS A 16 -2.38 9.50 6.44
N CYS A 17 -1.51 9.84 7.37
CA CYS A 17 -0.08 9.57 7.29
C CYS A 17 0.33 8.67 8.46
N THR A 18 0.91 7.51 8.17
CA THR A 18 1.50 6.63 9.18
C THR A 18 3.00 6.53 8.97
N SER A 19 3.78 6.74 10.01
CA SER A 19 5.23 6.69 9.97
C SER A 19 5.78 5.60 10.89
N PHE A 20 6.88 4.97 10.45
CA PHE A 20 7.61 3.94 11.18
C PHE A 20 9.10 4.29 11.19
N ALA A 21 9.68 4.42 12.38
CA ALA A 21 11.14 4.43 12.51
C ALA A 21 11.65 2.99 12.30
N LEU A 22 12.54 2.80 11.34
CA LEU A 22 13.10 1.48 11.05
C LEU A 22 14.15 1.06 12.07
N ASP A 23 14.85 2.03 12.68
CA ASP A 23 15.98 1.80 13.60
C ASP A 23 16.96 0.73 13.06
N PRO A 24 17.49 0.94 11.84
CA PRO A 24 18.18 -0.10 11.10
C PRO A 24 19.53 -0.44 11.76
N GLN A 25 19.84 -1.73 11.81
CA GLN A 25 21.12 -2.24 12.31
C GLN A 25 21.89 -2.92 11.18
N PRO A 26 23.21 -2.73 11.12
CA PRO A 26 24.05 -3.44 10.15
C PRO A 26 23.91 -4.96 10.31
N ASP A 27 23.72 -5.63 9.19
CA ASP A 27 23.71 -7.09 9.16
C ASP A 27 24.19 -7.60 7.79
N LYS A 28 24.52 -8.88 7.72
CA LYS A 28 24.97 -9.55 6.51
C LYS A 28 23.92 -10.52 6.01
N GLY A 29 23.76 -10.56 4.70
CA GLY A 29 22.80 -11.45 4.06
C GLY A 29 22.69 -11.21 2.57
N LEU A 30 21.70 -11.84 1.98
CA LEU A 30 21.34 -11.59 0.61
C LEU A 30 20.42 -10.34 0.55
N ALA A 31 20.87 -9.31 -0.14
CA ALA A 31 20.00 -8.17 -0.48
C ALA A 31 19.05 -8.58 -1.61
N VAL A 32 17.76 -8.44 -1.39
CA VAL A 32 16.73 -8.76 -2.39
C VAL A 32 15.85 -7.55 -2.64
N LYS A 33 15.71 -7.19 -3.92
CA LYS A 33 14.81 -6.14 -4.39
C LYS A 33 13.57 -6.78 -5.01
N LEU A 34 12.43 -6.58 -4.36
CA LEU A 34 11.12 -6.95 -4.89
C LEU A 34 10.50 -5.73 -5.56
N ARG A 35 9.95 -5.89 -6.75
CA ARG A 35 9.24 -4.82 -7.43
C ARG A 35 7.93 -5.31 -8.03
N ILE A 36 6.86 -4.56 -7.76
CA ILE A 36 5.57 -4.67 -8.42
C ILE A 36 5.42 -3.44 -9.31
N SER A 37 5.04 -3.61 -10.57
CA SER A 37 4.94 -2.52 -11.54
C SER A 37 4.00 -2.86 -12.69
N GLY A 38 3.69 -1.86 -13.52
CA GLY A 38 2.91 -2.05 -14.74
C GLY A 38 1.39 -2.08 -14.52
N LEU A 39 0.92 -1.72 -13.31
CA LEU A 39 -0.50 -1.52 -13.03
C LEU A 39 -1.04 -0.28 -13.74
N LYS A 40 -2.32 -0.31 -14.09
CA LYS A 40 -2.98 0.81 -14.80
C LYS A 40 -3.06 2.09 -13.98
N GLY A 41 -3.22 1.96 -12.65
CA GLY A 41 -3.47 3.09 -11.80
C GLY A 41 -4.79 3.81 -12.11
N GLY A 42 -4.92 5.04 -11.61
CA GLY A 42 -6.11 5.87 -11.84
C GLY A 42 -6.36 6.86 -10.72
N HIS A 43 -7.40 7.67 -10.86
CA HIS A 43 -7.78 8.63 -9.84
C HIS A 43 -8.55 7.96 -8.70
N SER A 44 -8.07 8.09 -7.46
CA SER A 44 -8.64 7.41 -6.27
C SER A 44 -10.07 7.85 -5.90
N GLY A 45 -10.60 8.89 -6.51
CA GLY A 45 -11.99 9.29 -6.35
C GLY A 45 -12.85 8.79 -7.51
N ALA A 46 -12.52 9.18 -8.75
CA ALA A 46 -13.34 8.89 -9.93
C ALA A 46 -13.31 7.41 -10.35
N GLU A 47 -12.20 6.71 -10.12
CA GLU A 47 -12.00 5.34 -10.62
C GLU A 47 -11.87 4.28 -9.52
N ILE A 48 -12.04 4.65 -8.25
CA ILE A 48 -11.88 3.72 -7.11
C ILE A 48 -12.89 2.56 -7.17
N HIS A 49 -14.07 2.79 -7.76
CA HIS A 49 -15.11 1.79 -7.96
C HIS A 49 -14.69 0.66 -8.92
N MET A 50 -13.70 0.92 -9.78
CA MET A 50 -13.16 -0.07 -10.71
C MET A 50 -12.28 -1.12 -10.03
N GLN A 51 -11.93 -0.92 -8.75
CA GLN A 51 -11.13 -1.85 -7.94
C GLN A 51 -9.82 -2.27 -8.62
N LYS A 52 -9.17 -1.34 -9.31
CA LYS A 52 -7.87 -1.55 -9.97
C LYS A 52 -6.80 -1.99 -8.98
N GLY A 53 -5.78 -2.67 -9.47
CA GLY A 53 -4.62 -3.07 -8.68
C GLY A 53 -3.93 -1.87 -8.02
N ASN A 54 -3.60 -2.00 -6.73
CA ASN A 54 -2.81 -1.02 -5.98
C ASN A 54 -1.50 -1.67 -5.55
N ALA A 55 -0.38 -1.18 -6.08
CA ALA A 55 0.94 -1.78 -5.89
C ALA A 55 1.38 -1.87 -4.41
N LEU A 56 0.99 -0.90 -3.57
CA LEU A 56 1.29 -0.94 -2.13
C LEU A 56 0.55 -2.08 -1.44
N LYS A 57 -0.71 -2.32 -1.81
CA LYS A 57 -1.51 -3.43 -1.27
C LYS A 57 -0.99 -4.77 -1.74
N LEU A 58 -0.66 -4.90 -3.01
CA LEU A 58 -0.08 -6.13 -3.56
C LEU A 58 1.29 -6.41 -2.92
N MET A 59 2.13 -5.38 -2.69
CA MET A 59 3.39 -5.54 -1.97
C MET A 59 3.16 -6.00 -0.53
N GLY A 60 2.19 -5.43 0.17
CA GLY A 60 1.80 -5.88 1.52
C GLY A 60 1.38 -7.35 1.55
N GLN A 61 0.61 -7.81 0.57
CA GLN A 61 0.21 -9.22 0.43
C GLN A 61 1.41 -10.13 0.16
N LEU A 62 2.30 -9.74 -0.77
CA LEU A 62 3.49 -10.50 -1.11
C LEU A 62 4.43 -10.62 0.11
N LEU A 63 4.74 -9.50 0.76
CA LEU A 63 5.61 -9.49 1.93
C LEU A 63 5.01 -10.31 3.09
N HIS A 64 3.70 -10.20 3.32
CA HIS A 64 3.02 -11.02 4.34
C HIS A 64 3.15 -12.53 4.04
N ARG A 65 2.97 -12.91 2.77
CA ARG A 65 3.15 -14.30 2.34
C ARG A 65 4.58 -14.80 2.56
N LEU A 66 5.57 -14.01 2.14
CA LEU A 66 6.98 -14.35 2.27
C LEU A 66 7.44 -14.42 3.75
N ASN A 67 6.93 -13.51 4.61
CA ASN A 67 7.31 -13.43 6.02
C ASN A 67 6.80 -14.62 6.86
N ARG A 68 5.86 -15.41 6.35
CA ARG A 68 5.39 -16.64 7.00
C ARG A 68 6.43 -17.75 7.01
N ASP A 69 7.28 -17.78 5.98
CA ASP A 69 8.18 -18.89 5.69
C ASP A 69 9.66 -18.49 5.68
N ALA A 70 9.97 -17.21 5.79
CA ALA A 70 11.31 -16.66 5.81
C ALA A 70 11.39 -15.46 6.76
N VAL A 71 12.52 -15.27 7.43
CA VAL A 71 12.78 -14.07 8.21
C VAL A 71 13.16 -12.95 7.24
N LEU A 72 12.32 -11.93 7.15
CA LEU A 72 12.56 -10.74 6.36
C LEU A 72 13.07 -9.60 7.25
N ARG A 73 13.97 -8.78 6.71
CA ARG A 73 14.42 -7.54 7.32
C ARG A 73 14.32 -6.41 6.30
N LEU A 74 13.47 -5.44 6.56
CA LEU A 74 13.20 -4.33 5.64
C LEU A 74 14.36 -3.33 5.65
N VAL A 75 14.87 -3.04 4.46
CA VAL A 75 15.85 -1.98 4.21
C VAL A 75 15.15 -0.71 3.72
N SER A 76 14.24 -0.85 2.75
CA SER A 76 13.45 0.26 2.22
C SER A 76 12.14 -0.20 1.62
N LEU A 77 11.16 0.71 1.58
CA LEU A 77 9.89 0.54 0.87
C LEU A 77 9.50 1.86 0.22
N GLU A 78 9.31 1.85 -1.09
CA GLU A 78 8.94 3.03 -1.87
C GLU A 78 7.91 2.65 -2.92
N GLY A 79 6.91 3.50 -3.14
CA GLY A 79 5.92 3.26 -4.18
C GLY A 79 4.85 4.33 -4.26
N GLY A 80 4.14 4.34 -5.38
CA GLY A 80 3.16 5.36 -5.70
C GLY A 80 3.76 6.73 -5.96
N SER A 81 2.93 7.70 -6.32
CA SER A 81 3.42 9.04 -6.72
C SER A 81 2.66 10.19 -6.07
N LYS A 82 1.36 10.02 -5.83
CA LYS A 82 0.47 11.02 -5.24
C LYS A 82 -0.62 10.32 -4.42
N GLU A 83 -1.09 10.96 -3.37
CA GLU A 83 -2.10 10.41 -2.47
C GLU A 83 -3.44 10.12 -3.16
N ASN A 84 -3.80 10.95 -4.15
CA ASN A 84 -5.03 10.81 -4.92
C ASN A 84 -4.89 9.92 -6.18
N VAL A 85 -3.79 9.21 -6.34
CA VAL A 85 -3.52 8.26 -7.43
C VAL A 85 -3.45 6.84 -6.86
N ILE A 86 -4.09 5.88 -7.51
CA ILE A 86 -3.94 4.45 -7.20
C ILE A 86 -2.51 4.05 -7.57
N ALA A 87 -1.75 3.54 -6.61
CA ALA A 87 -0.32 3.26 -6.78
C ALA A 87 -0.06 2.22 -7.87
N MET A 88 0.73 2.60 -8.90
CA MET A 88 1.03 1.76 -10.06
C MET A 88 2.28 0.91 -9.89
N ASP A 89 3.15 1.30 -8.97
CA ASP A 89 4.40 0.61 -8.67
C ASP A 89 4.73 0.64 -7.18
N CYS A 90 5.48 -0.35 -6.74
CA CYS A 90 6.05 -0.41 -5.40
C CYS A 90 7.33 -1.25 -5.44
N THR A 91 8.34 -0.81 -4.72
CA THR A 91 9.62 -1.50 -4.57
C THR A 91 9.94 -1.67 -3.09
N ALA A 92 10.27 -2.88 -2.67
CA ALA A 92 10.80 -3.18 -1.35
C ALA A 92 12.21 -3.74 -1.48
N THR A 93 13.14 -3.24 -0.67
CA THR A 93 14.47 -3.82 -0.51
C THR A 93 14.52 -4.55 0.83
N LEU A 94 14.94 -5.79 0.80
CA LEU A 94 14.97 -6.69 1.96
C LEU A 94 16.38 -7.24 2.15
N LEU A 95 16.73 -7.54 3.38
CA LEU A 95 17.84 -8.40 3.72
C LEU A 95 17.28 -9.75 4.21
N VAL A 96 17.74 -10.84 3.61
CA VAL A 96 17.28 -12.21 3.89
C VAL A 96 18.45 -13.16 4.03
N ALA A 97 18.20 -14.38 4.53
CA ALA A 97 19.24 -15.41 4.63
C ALA A 97 19.78 -15.80 3.23
N GLU A 98 21.07 -16.09 3.16
CA GLU A 98 21.71 -16.65 1.98
C GLU A 98 20.97 -17.91 1.50
N GLY A 99 20.84 -18.04 0.17
CA GLY A 99 20.12 -19.19 -0.45
C GLY A 99 18.60 -19.06 -0.49
N SER A 100 18.00 -17.95 -0.01
CA SER A 100 16.54 -17.77 -0.04
C SER A 100 15.99 -17.33 -1.39
N LEU A 101 16.82 -16.91 -2.35
CA LEU A 101 16.39 -16.23 -3.58
C LEU A 101 15.38 -17.07 -4.39
N GLU A 102 15.71 -18.31 -4.67
CA GLU A 102 14.86 -19.21 -5.48
C GLU A 102 13.47 -19.39 -4.85
N LYS A 103 13.40 -19.49 -3.51
CA LYS A 103 12.13 -19.60 -2.79
C LYS A 103 11.31 -18.32 -2.92
N LEU A 104 11.96 -17.15 -2.79
CA LEU A 104 11.29 -15.85 -2.93
C LEU A 104 10.78 -15.63 -4.36
N GLU A 105 11.56 -16.00 -5.38
CA GLU A 105 11.16 -15.95 -6.79
C GLU A 105 9.94 -16.83 -7.07
N LYS A 106 9.95 -18.07 -6.56
CA LYS A 106 8.83 -19.00 -6.72
C LYS A 106 7.54 -18.48 -6.08
N GLU A 107 7.62 -17.98 -4.84
CA GLU A 107 6.44 -17.42 -4.15
C GLU A 107 5.95 -16.13 -4.81
N ALA A 108 6.84 -15.27 -5.26
CA ALA A 108 6.49 -14.06 -6.01
C ALA A 108 5.78 -14.38 -7.33
N GLN A 109 6.25 -15.40 -8.06
CA GLN A 109 5.61 -15.86 -9.28
C GLN A 109 4.23 -16.47 -9.00
N ALA A 110 4.09 -17.28 -7.95
CA ALA A 110 2.80 -17.85 -7.55
C ALA A 110 1.79 -16.78 -7.14
N MET A 111 2.23 -15.72 -6.47
CA MET A 111 1.37 -14.58 -6.14
C MET A 111 0.94 -13.83 -7.40
N LYS A 112 1.86 -13.60 -8.35
CA LYS A 112 1.51 -12.97 -9.63
C LYS A 112 0.44 -13.77 -10.39
N GLU A 113 0.58 -15.09 -10.47
CA GLU A 113 -0.41 -15.96 -11.11
C GLU A 113 -1.78 -15.88 -10.43
N THR A 114 -1.80 -15.77 -9.09
CA THR A 114 -3.03 -15.54 -8.32
C THR A 114 -3.68 -14.22 -8.71
N TRP A 115 -2.91 -13.13 -8.76
CA TRP A 115 -3.42 -11.80 -9.14
C TRP A 115 -3.86 -11.73 -10.61
N ASP A 116 -3.20 -12.44 -11.54
CA ASP A 116 -3.66 -12.53 -12.94
C ASP A 116 -5.08 -13.11 -13.02
N VAL A 117 -5.40 -14.09 -12.16
CA VAL A 117 -6.76 -14.66 -12.06
C VAL A 117 -7.71 -13.67 -11.37
N GLU A 118 -7.30 -13.05 -10.25
CA GLU A 118 -8.14 -12.09 -9.50
C GLU A 118 -8.53 -10.89 -10.33
N PHE A 119 -7.60 -10.36 -11.13
CA PHE A 119 -7.86 -9.20 -12.00
C PHE A 119 -8.53 -9.56 -13.34
N MET A 120 -8.71 -10.85 -13.64
CA MET A 120 -9.42 -11.30 -14.85
C MET A 120 -8.92 -10.66 -16.17
N GLY A 121 -7.63 -10.29 -16.23
CA GLY A 121 -7.01 -9.60 -17.35
C GLY A 121 -7.13 -8.07 -17.36
N ASP A 122 -7.72 -7.48 -16.34
CA ASP A 122 -7.84 -6.02 -16.23
C ASP A 122 -6.49 -5.33 -15.95
N GLU A 123 -5.48 -6.06 -15.46
CA GLU A 123 -4.12 -5.55 -15.24
C GLU A 123 -3.08 -6.27 -16.12
N PRO A 124 -3.17 -6.17 -17.46
CA PRO A 124 -2.32 -6.96 -18.38
C PRO A 124 -0.84 -6.58 -18.32
N GLY A 125 -0.53 -5.43 -17.73
CA GLY A 125 0.84 -4.93 -17.56
C GLY A 125 1.51 -5.35 -16.24
N LEU A 126 0.78 -6.02 -15.33
CA LEU A 126 1.29 -6.40 -14.01
C LEU A 126 2.56 -7.25 -14.12
N LYS A 127 3.62 -6.76 -13.49
CA LYS A 127 4.92 -7.45 -13.38
C LYS A 127 5.34 -7.53 -11.92
N VAL A 128 5.87 -8.67 -11.55
CA VAL A 128 6.54 -8.90 -10.26
C VAL A 128 7.96 -9.34 -10.57
N THR A 129 8.95 -8.62 -10.07
CA THR A 129 10.36 -8.97 -10.25
C THR A 129 11.03 -9.16 -8.90
N VAL A 130 11.97 -10.09 -8.85
CA VAL A 130 12.81 -10.40 -7.71
C VAL A 130 14.26 -10.35 -8.19
N GLU A 131 15.06 -9.48 -7.59
CA GLU A 131 16.47 -9.31 -7.95
C GLU A 131 17.32 -9.48 -6.69
N GLY A 132 18.28 -10.39 -6.70
CA GLY A 132 19.19 -10.64 -5.59
C GLY A 132 20.58 -10.09 -5.84
N ALA A 133 21.21 -9.48 -4.82
CA ALA A 133 22.61 -9.06 -4.84
C ALA A 133 23.33 -9.66 -3.62
N GLN A 134 24.30 -10.52 -3.86
CA GLN A 134 25.06 -11.20 -2.79
C GLN A 134 26.14 -10.31 -2.15
N GLY A 135 26.46 -10.63 -0.89
CA GLY A 135 27.66 -10.13 -0.21
C GLY A 135 27.60 -8.67 0.23
N GLN A 136 26.42 -8.09 0.39
CA GLN A 136 26.27 -6.72 0.87
C GLN A 136 26.05 -6.69 2.38
N GLU A 137 26.78 -5.83 3.07
CA GLU A 137 26.43 -5.40 4.42
C GLU A 137 25.48 -4.21 4.30
N LEU A 138 24.25 -4.39 4.79
CA LEU A 138 23.22 -3.37 4.75
C LEU A 138 22.65 -3.15 6.14
N SER A 139 22.26 -1.92 6.41
CA SER A 139 21.45 -1.62 7.59
C SER A 139 19.98 -1.91 7.30
N ALA A 140 19.36 -2.76 8.10
CA ALA A 140 17.98 -3.20 7.94
C ALA A 140 17.23 -3.15 9.28
N ALA A 141 15.94 -2.96 9.21
CA ALA A 141 15.06 -3.03 10.37
C ALA A 141 15.12 -4.42 11.03
N SER A 142 14.81 -4.52 12.32
CA SER A 142 14.69 -5.81 12.98
C SER A 142 13.59 -6.67 12.33
N PRO A 143 13.61 -8.01 12.47
CA PRO A 143 12.53 -8.87 12.01
C PRO A 143 11.16 -8.48 12.59
N GLU A 144 11.13 -8.09 13.87
CA GLU A 144 9.91 -7.64 14.53
C GLU A 144 9.37 -6.36 13.92
N ARG A 145 10.21 -5.33 13.75
CA ARG A 145 9.82 -4.06 13.11
C ARG A 145 9.37 -4.29 11.67
N THR A 146 10.05 -5.15 10.94
CA THR A 146 9.66 -5.55 9.58
C THR A 146 8.27 -6.19 9.57
N THR A 147 7.99 -7.12 10.49
CA THR A 147 6.68 -7.75 10.62
C THR A 147 5.58 -6.73 10.92
N GLN A 148 5.81 -5.79 11.83
CA GLN A 148 4.86 -4.72 12.15
C GLN A 148 4.49 -3.87 10.92
N ILE A 149 5.48 -3.52 10.10
CA ILE A 149 5.25 -2.76 8.86
C ILE A 149 4.48 -3.60 7.83
N ILE A 150 4.84 -4.86 7.67
CA ILE A 150 4.15 -5.81 6.79
C ILE A 150 2.69 -5.97 7.22
N ASP A 151 2.43 -6.18 8.50
CA ASP A 151 1.07 -6.34 9.04
C ASP A 151 0.24 -5.06 8.83
N TYR A 152 0.82 -3.89 9.02
CA TYR A 152 0.16 -2.63 8.71
C TYR A 152 -0.26 -2.55 7.24
N LEU A 153 0.65 -2.81 6.28
CA LEU A 153 0.37 -2.80 4.85
C LEU A 153 -0.69 -3.83 4.45
N TYR A 154 -0.58 -5.02 5.01
CA TYR A 154 -1.49 -6.14 4.73
C TYR A 154 -2.90 -5.86 5.25
N LEU A 155 -3.05 -5.39 6.49
CA LEU A 155 -4.33 -5.16 7.16
C LEU A 155 -4.98 -3.83 6.76
N MET A 156 -4.20 -2.84 6.29
CA MET A 156 -4.72 -1.54 5.87
C MET A 156 -5.80 -1.72 4.80
N PRO A 157 -7.00 -1.13 4.96
CA PRO A 157 -8.04 -1.16 3.94
C PRO A 157 -7.58 -0.56 2.60
N ASN A 158 -8.26 -0.94 1.51
CA ASN A 158 -8.06 -0.37 0.17
C ASN A 158 -9.35 -0.45 -0.63
N GLY A 159 -9.58 0.52 -1.52
CA GLY A 159 -10.74 0.53 -2.40
C GLY A 159 -12.03 0.99 -1.73
N PRO A 160 -13.20 0.66 -2.32
CA PRO A 160 -14.51 0.96 -1.75
C PRO A 160 -14.71 0.30 -0.39
N GLN A 161 -15.20 1.07 0.58
CA GLN A 161 -15.55 0.59 1.93
C GLN A 161 -17.05 0.61 2.16
N ALA A 162 -17.77 1.50 1.48
CA ALA A 162 -19.22 1.55 1.47
C ALA A 162 -19.74 2.14 0.16
N TYR A 163 -20.92 1.70 -0.23
CA TYR A 163 -21.67 2.28 -1.34
C TYR A 163 -22.86 3.11 -0.82
N SER A 164 -23.26 4.12 -1.60
CA SER A 164 -24.40 4.96 -1.29
C SER A 164 -25.69 4.13 -1.23
N ARG A 165 -26.52 4.41 -0.22
CA ARG A 165 -27.85 3.78 -0.12
C ARG A 165 -28.88 4.46 -1.01
N GLY A 166 -28.60 5.69 -1.45
CA GLY A 166 -29.53 6.49 -2.25
C GLY A 166 -29.23 6.51 -3.74
N LEU A 167 -27.99 6.21 -4.13
CA LEU A 167 -27.53 6.24 -5.51
C LEU A 167 -26.80 4.94 -5.84
N GLU A 168 -27.39 4.16 -6.74
CA GLU A 168 -26.83 2.86 -7.14
C GLU A 168 -25.46 3.03 -7.81
N GLY A 169 -24.51 2.16 -7.43
CA GLY A 169 -23.14 2.15 -7.97
C GLY A 169 -22.22 3.27 -7.47
N LEU A 170 -22.73 4.26 -6.74
CA LEU A 170 -21.91 5.34 -6.21
C LEU A 170 -21.14 4.88 -4.94
N VAL A 171 -19.81 4.96 -4.98
CA VAL A 171 -18.98 4.76 -3.80
C VAL A 171 -19.17 5.92 -2.84
N GLU A 172 -19.64 5.61 -1.63
CA GLU A 172 -19.86 6.59 -0.56
C GLU A 172 -18.57 6.81 0.25
N THR A 173 -17.88 5.72 0.59
CA THR A 173 -16.68 5.74 1.44
C THR A 173 -15.60 4.86 0.82
N SER A 174 -14.39 5.36 0.74
CA SER A 174 -13.24 4.65 0.15
C SER A 174 -11.94 5.03 0.83
N LEU A 175 -10.92 4.19 0.62
CA LEU A 175 -9.55 4.44 1.05
C LEU A 175 -8.59 4.04 -0.07
N ASN A 176 -7.58 4.88 -0.30
CA ASN A 176 -6.50 4.63 -1.25
C ASN A 176 -5.14 4.80 -0.58
N PRO A 177 -4.38 3.73 -0.36
CA PRO A 177 -2.94 3.84 -0.10
C PRO A 177 -2.25 4.42 -1.35
N GLY A 178 -1.79 5.66 -1.28
CA GLY A 178 -1.32 6.39 -2.45
C GLY A 178 0.20 6.44 -2.58
N VAL A 179 0.92 6.58 -1.45
CA VAL A 179 2.37 6.76 -1.44
C VAL A 179 3.00 6.03 -0.26
N ALA A 180 4.11 5.36 -0.51
CA ALA A 180 5.06 4.95 0.51
C ALA A 180 6.43 5.53 0.17
N SER A 181 7.09 6.18 1.11
CA SER A 181 8.39 6.84 0.90
C SER A 181 9.29 6.74 2.12
N MET A 182 10.60 6.75 1.85
CA MET A 182 11.63 6.79 2.87
C MET A 182 12.23 8.19 2.99
N LYS A 183 12.42 8.65 4.23
CA LYS A 183 13.21 9.84 4.52
C LYS A 183 14.19 9.52 5.66
N GLY A 184 15.45 9.29 5.28
CA GLY A 184 16.39 8.66 6.21
C GLY A 184 15.87 7.29 6.63
N ASP A 185 15.80 7.05 7.93
CA ASP A 185 15.35 5.78 8.50
C ASP A 185 13.84 5.76 8.84
N ILE A 186 13.08 6.73 8.35
CA ILE A 186 11.64 6.81 8.58
C ILE A 186 10.90 6.44 7.30
N LEU A 187 10.13 5.36 7.37
CA LEU A 187 9.13 5.00 6.37
C LEU A 187 7.84 5.75 6.65
N THR A 188 7.29 6.42 5.64
CA THR A 188 6.00 7.10 5.71
C THR A 188 5.05 6.54 4.67
N ILE A 189 3.83 6.21 5.09
CA ILE A 189 2.76 5.70 4.23
C ILE A 189 1.59 6.67 4.27
N HIS A 190 1.25 7.25 3.12
CA HIS A 190 0.13 8.15 2.94
C HIS A 190 -1.06 7.41 2.33
N ALA A 191 -2.21 7.57 2.95
CA ALA A 191 -3.48 7.05 2.48
C ALA A 191 -4.54 8.15 2.47
N LEU A 192 -5.30 8.25 1.38
CA LEU A 192 -6.41 9.18 1.24
C LEU A 192 -7.72 8.48 1.55
N VAL A 193 -8.39 8.89 2.61
CA VAL A 193 -9.76 8.49 2.94
C VAL A 193 -10.73 9.48 2.31
N ARG A 194 -11.77 8.98 1.67
CA ARG A 194 -12.86 9.79 1.10
C ARG A 194 -14.21 9.29 1.57
N SER A 195 -15.12 10.20 1.89
CA SER A 195 -16.52 9.88 2.15
C SER A 195 -17.43 11.09 1.93
N SER A 196 -18.66 10.84 1.45
CA SER A 196 -19.73 11.84 1.47
C SER A 196 -20.40 11.95 2.83
N VAL A 197 -20.02 11.11 3.81
CA VAL A 197 -20.56 11.10 5.18
C VAL A 197 -19.39 11.28 6.15
N ASP A 198 -19.32 12.46 6.81
CA ASP A 198 -18.18 12.85 7.66
C ASP A 198 -17.91 11.84 8.78
N SER A 199 -18.94 11.34 9.47
CA SER A 199 -18.76 10.34 10.52
C SER A 199 -18.14 9.02 10.03
N LYS A 200 -18.34 8.64 8.77
CA LYS A 200 -17.71 7.47 8.15
C LYS A 200 -16.27 7.76 7.73
N LYS A 201 -16.01 9.00 7.27
CA LYS A 201 -14.66 9.47 6.99
C LYS A 201 -13.80 9.41 8.25
N GLU A 202 -14.29 9.98 9.35
CA GLU A 202 -13.64 9.97 10.65
C GLU A 202 -13.43 8.55 11.19
N ALA A 203 -14.45 7.70 11.15
CA ALA A 203 -14.35 6.31 11.62
C ALA A 203 -13.31 5.51 10.83
N LEU A 204 -13.17 5.76 9.52
CA LEU A 204 -12.15 5.08 8.71
C LEU A 204 -10.74 5.62 9.00
N ALA A 205 -10.58 6.92 9.25
CA ALA A 205 -9.32 7.51 9.70
C ALA A 205 -8.92 6.99 11.08
N ASP A 206 -9.86 6.87 12.03
CA ASP A 206 -9.61 6.30 13.36
C ASP A 206 -9.25 4.81 13.31
N ARG A 207 -9.80 4.07 12.35
CA ARG A 207 -9.38 2.68 12.09
C ARG A 207 -7.92 2.61 11.67
N LEU A 208 -7.46 3.51 10.81
CA LEU A 208 -6.04 3.59 10.43
C LEU A 208 -5.15 4.00 11.61
N ARG A 209 -5.58 4.96 12.42
CA ARG A 209 -4.89 5.37 13.65
C ARG A 209 -4.71 4.20 14.61
N THR A 210 -5.78 3.43 14.82
CA THR A 210 -5.76 2.24 15.69
C THR A 210 -4.81 1.19 15.13
N LEU A 211 -4.87 0.93 13.82
CA LEU A 211 -4.00 -0.03 13.16
C LEU A 211 -2.52 0.40 13.25
N ALA A 212 -2.21 1.68 13.03
CA ALA A 212 -0.87 2.23 13.18
C ALA A 212 -0.34 1.98 14.60
N ALA A 213 -1.13 2.29 15.62
CA ALA A 213 -0.74 2.08 17.02
C ALA A 213 -0.49 0.59 17.34
N LEU A 214 -1.34 -0.32 16.84
CA LEU A 214 -1.16 -1.78 17.02
C LEU A 214 0.11 -2.29 16.34
N CYS A 215 0.52 -1.68 15.23
CA CYS A 215 1.74 -2.01 14.49
C CYS A 215 2.96 -1.17 14.91
N GLY A 216 2.87 -0.37 15.98
CA GLY A 216 3.98 0.43 16.49
C GLY A 216 4.39 1.59 15.57
N GLY A 217 3.46 2.13 14.80
CA GLY A 217 3.63 3.32 13.98
C GLY A 217 3.00 4.55 14.60
N ASP A 218 3.49 5.73 14.22
CA ASP A 218 2.92 7.04 14.56
C ASP A 218 1.94 7.45 13.47
N PHE A 219 0.82 8.07 13.89
CA PHE A 219 -0.24 8.47 12.98
C PHE A 219 -0.52 9.97 13.06
N THR A 220 -0.62 10.60 11.90
CA THR A 220 -1.15 11.95 11.75
C THR A 220 -2.22 11.99 10.67
N ALA A 221 -3.09 12.97 10.75
CA ALA A 221 -4.11 13.21 9.72
C ALA A 221 -4.14 14.70 9.42
N ASP A 222 -4.16 15.03 8.14
CA ASP A 222 -4.14 16.41 7.65
C ASP A 222 -5.03 16.60 6.42
N SER A 223 -5.13 17.86 5.96
CA SER A 223 -5.90 18.19 4.75
C SER A 223 -7.35 17.70 4.79
N ASP A 224 -7.98 17.76 5.98
CA ASP A 224 -9.39 17.43 6.13
C ASP A 224 -10.27 18.48 5.46
N TYR A 225 -11.12 18.03 4.54
CA TYR A 225 -12.14 18.87 3.89
C TYR A 225 -13.48 18.14 3.83
N PRO A 226 -14.61 18.89 4.02
CA PRO A 226 -15.92 18.27 4.01
C PRO A 226 -16.38 17.91 2.60
N GLY A 227 -17.29 16.93 2.54
CA GLY A 227 -18.10 16.70 1.34
C GLY A 227 -19.15 17.80 1.16
N TRP A 228 -19.65 17.92 -0.06
CA TRP A 228 -20.76 18.80 -0.38
C TRP A 228 -21.70 18.15 -1.42
N MET A 229 -22.98 18.50 -1.35
CA MET A 229 -24.04 18.11 -2.29
C MET A 229 -24.87 19.34 -2.63
#